data_a66a70dcf84bd650d0735677a5f91cf9
#
_entry.id   a66a70dcf84bd650d0735677a5f91cf9
#
_cell.length_a   1.000
_cell.length_b   1.000
_cell.length_c   1.000
_cell.angle_alpha   90.00
_cell.angle_beta   90.00
_cell.angle_gamma   90.00
#
_symmetry.space_group_name_H-M   'P 1'
#
loop_
_entity.id
_entity.type
_entity.pdbx_description
1 polymer ?
#
loop_
_entity_poly.entity_id
_entity_poly.type
_entity_poly.pdbx_seq_one_letter_code
_entity_poly.pdbx_strand_id
1 'polypeptide(L)' 'MRSYNCLKRAGVQTVGDLVRKSRSELNAIPNFGQKSIEEVIETLHSRGLDLLQD' A
#
# COMPACT_ATOMS: atom_id res chain seq x y z
N MET A 1 6.05 9.44 5.41
CA MET A 1 6.13 8.01 5.05
C MET A 1 6.94 7.85 3.77
N ARG A 2 8.04 7.11 3.83
CA ARG A 2 8.90 6.93 2.64
C ARG A 2 8.18 6.21 1.50
N SER A 3 7.29 5.31 1.85
CA SER A 3 6.51 4.55 0.87
C SER A 3 5.53 5.41 0.09
N TYR A 4 5.24 6.60 0.58
CA TYR A 4 4.27 7.49 -0.04
C TYR A 4 4.63 7.84 -1.48
N ASN A 5 5.91 8.15 -1.72
CA ASN A 5 6.35 8.50 -3.06
C ASN A 5 6.23 7.33 -4.03
N CYS A 6 6.52 6.12 -3.56
CA CYS A 6 6.38 4.93 -4.39
C CYS A 6 4.92 4.66 -4.73
N LEU A 7 4.03 4.88 -3.78
CA LEU A 7 2.59 4.71 -4.00
C LEU A 7 2.08 5.72 -5.01
N LYS A 8 2.53 6.97 -4.93
CA LYS A 8 2.16 7.99 -5.89
C LYS A 8 2.56 7.61 -7.31
N ARG A 9 3.76 7.07 -7.46
CA ARG A 9 4.24 6.62 -8.76
C ARG A 9 3.43 5.47 -9.32
N ALA A 10 2.87 4.65 -8.44
CA ALA A 10 2.03 3.53 -8.82
C ALA A 10 0.58 3.92 -9.08
N GLY A 11 0.26 5.21 -8.93
CA GLY A 11 -1.09 5.70 -9.17
C GLY A 11 -1.97 5.70 -7.93
N VAL A 12 -1.40 5.45 -6.75
CA VAL A 12 -2.15 5.46 -5.49
C VAL A 12 -2.05 6.87 -4.90
N GLN A 13 -3.14 7.59 -4.87
CA GLN A 13 -3.15 8.97 -4.38
C GLN A 13 -3.85 9.11 -3.03
N THR A 14 -4.77 8.20 -2.72
CA THR A 14 -5.56 8.27 -1.51
C THR A 14 -5.61 6.91 -0.82
N VAL A 15 -6.06 6.91 0.43
CA VAL A 15 -6.28 5.67 1.17
C VAL A 15 -7.32 4.80 0.46
N GLY A 16 -8.32 5.43 -0.15
CA GLY A 16 -9.32 4.70 -0.93
C GLY A 16 -8.71 3.95 -2.11
N ASP A 17 -7.73 4.57 -2.78
CA ASP A 17 -7.01 3.91 -3.86
C ASP A 17 -6.18 2.75 -3.31
N LEU A 18 -5.60 2.93 -2.13
CA LEU A 18 -4.75 1.94 -1.52
C LEU A 18 -5.51 0.67 -1.14
N VAL A 19 -6.72 0.81 -0.60
CA VAL A 19 -7.51 -0.36 -0.20
C VAL A 19 -8.03 -1.17 -1.39
N ARG A 20 -7.92 -0.61 -2.59
CA ARG A 20 -8.26 -1.32 -3.84
C ARG A 20 -7.10 -2.17 -4.35
N LYS A 21 -5.93 -2.02 -3.77
CA LYS A 21 -4.74 -2.78 -4.16
C LYS A 21 -4.61 -4.01 -3.30
N SER A 22 -4.19 -5.11 -3.90
CA SER A 22 -3.88 -6.31 -3.17
C SER A 22 -2.42 -6.31 -2.75
N ARG A 23 -2.07 -7.24 -1.86
CA ARG A 23 -0.69 -7.40 -1.44
C ARG A 23 0.22 -7.73 -2.63
N SER A 24 -0.27 -8.56 -3.55
CA SER A 24 0.48 -8.91 -4.75
C SER A 24 0.75 -7.70 -5.61
N GLU A 25 -0.22 -6.80 -5.75
CA GLU A 25 -0.05 -5.58 -6.51
C GLU A 25 1.00 -4.67 -5.88
N LEU A 26 1.02 -4.57 -4.56
CA LEU A 26 2.03 -3.79 -3.86
C LEU A 26 3.42 -4.39 -4.03
N ASN A 27 3.53 -5.71 -4.03
CA ASN A 27 4.80 -6.39 -4.27
C ASN A 27 5.36 -6.11 -5.65
N ALA A 28 4.50 -5.83 -6.62
CA ALA A 28 4.91 -5.56 -7.98
C ALA A 28 5.44 -4.13 -8.18
N ILE A 29 5.28 -3.26 -7.19
CA ILE A 29 5.74 -1.88 -7.28
C ILE A 29 7.26 -1.84 -7.12
N PRO A 30 8.00 -1.24 -8.08
CA PRO A 30 9.46 -1.10 -7.95
C PRO A 30 9.85 -0.32 -6.70
N ASN A 31 10.88 -0.76 -6.03
CA ASN A 31 11.42 -0.13 -4.81
C ASN A 31 10.45 -0.12 -3.63
N PHE A 32 9.39 -0.90 -3.71
CA PHE A 32 8.41 -1.03 -2.64
C PHE A 32 8.59 -2.39 -1.98
N GLY A 33 9.45 -2.45 -0.97
CA GLY A 33 9.82 -3.69 -0.31
C GLY A 33 8.81 -4.16 0.73
N GLN A 34 9.11 -5.31 1.33
CA GLN A 34 8.24 -5.93 2.32
C GLN A 34 7.98 -5.02 3.52
N LYS A 35 8.99 -4.30 3.98
CA LYS A 35 8.81 -3.38 5.10
C LYS A 35 7.82 -2.26 4.77
N SER A 36 7.88 -1.76 3.54
CA SER A 36 6.94 -0.73 3.11
C SER A 36 5.52 -1.27 3.07
N ILE A 37 5.35 -2.51 2.62
CA ILE A 37 4.05 -3.17 2.60
C ILE A 37 3.51 -3.32 4.02
N GLU A 38 4.37 -3.73 4.96
CA GLU A 38 3.98 -3.86 6.35
C GLU A 38 3.54 -2.54 6.96
N GLU A 39 4.26 -1.46 6.65
CA GLU A 39 3.88 -0.12 7.10
C GLU A 39 2.52 0.29 6.57
N VAL A 40 2.26 -0.01 5.31
CA VAL A 40 0.97 0.29 4.69
C VAL A 40 -0.14 -0.48 5.39
N ILE A 41 0.06 -1.77 5.61
CA ILE A 41 -0.92 -2.61 6.27
C ILE A 41 -1.20 -2.10 7.68
N GLU A 42 -0.16 -1.76 8.42
CA GLU A 42 -0.29 -1.24 9.77
C GLU A 42 -1.07 0.07 9.78
N THR A 43 -0.77 0.96 8.85
CA THR A 43 -1.49 2.22 8.71
C THR A 43 -2.97 1.99 8.43
N LEU A 44 -3.27 1.05 7.55
CA LEU A 44 -4.66 0.71 7.23
C LEU A 44 -5.39 0.11 8.44
N HIS A 45 -4.71 -0.78 9.14
CA HIS A 45 -5.30 -1.43 10.32
C HIS A 45 -5.62 -0.42 11.42
N SER A 46 -4.78 0.61 11.59
CA SER A 46 -5.04 1.65 12.57
C SER A 46 -6.28 2.47 12.21
N ARG A 47 -6.71 2.41 10.96
CA ARG A 47 -7.92 3.09 10.49
C ARG A 47 -9.09 2.13 10.30
N GLY A 48 -8.93 0.87 10.71
CA GLY A 48 -9.96 -0.14 10.54
C GLY A 48 -10.12 -0.62 9.10
N LEU A 49 -9.08 -0.46 8.29
CA LEU A 49 -9.10 -0.84 6.88
C LEU A 49 -8.11 -1.96 6.60
N ASP A 50 -8.18 -2.53 5.41
CA ASP A 50 -7.25 -3.57 4.98
C ASP A 50 -7.11 -3.53 3.46
N LEU A 51 -6.07 -4.22 2.96
CA LEU A 51 -5.88 -4.37 1.53
C LEU A 51 -6.88 -5.36 0.96
N LEU A 52 -7.08 -5.26 -0.36
CA LEU A 52 -7.86 -6.26 -1.07
C LEU A 52 -7.18 -7.62 -0.94
N GLN A 53 -7.97 -8.66 -0.72
CA GLN A 53 -7.44 -10.01 -0.66
C GLN A 53 -7.32 -10.58 -2.06
N ASP A 54 -6.20 -11.25 -2.30
CA ASP A 54 -5.96 -11.93 -3.56
C ASP A 54 -6.89 -13.13 -3.79
#